data_16ce557c3e11dfb73095f46fd167bcf8
#
_entry.id   16ce557c3e11dfb73095f46fd167bcf8
#
_cell.length_a   1.000
_cell.length_b   1.000
_cell.length_c   1.000
_cell.angle_alpha   90.00
_cell.angle_beta   90.00
_cell.angle_gamma   90.00
#
_symmetry.space_group_name_H-M   'P 1'
#
loop_
_entity.id
_entity.type
_entity.pdbx_description
1 polymer ?
#
loop_
_entity_poly.entity_id
_entity_poly.type
_entity_poly.pdbx_seq_one_letter_code
_entity_poly.pdbx_strand_id
1 'polypeptide(L)'
;MKKITVILAALAAAFAVSCTKEAPETQLPQDQNAPAGMKQVTITASIEGADTKTSYDAEGKFSWTKGDKISVMGTDYGFYTLTATSDGPTTTFAGWIPEGVTLRQEAFYPADEATNRTDGSYYFNIPMYKDLSQSFSADLPMGAYSGTANYEFKHITGAALLTFTNFPAEVETAEISIVNARLKLTGIFNAYLSSGLWTWNSKADVAEEERTLIRKVPVVNGQAQLYMPYNGSLWWDYTSTVNIKGYDAAGNEYVLLKDKKMKPDEATAVRGVVKKYAPLPLPDYVPEADLSKIDWNAENVQVYDLPDKASSSRQALRQVKVVADKYYVYARLVASSEYLTATSSDHFGLFIYDVIYGAGDGYYGWNNNAAGNNEYNGEHAGALNLSDYSVALTVNKTAVDVDTQVSGDEIVWMMAIPRSAHANLASAGSAYFTFLTYAGWTPSGSVPEKYDPMLEVTLP
;
A
#
# COMPACT_ATOMS: atom_id res chain seq x y z
N MET A 1 -41.68 45.90 -32.28
CA MET A 1 -42.74 46.00 -31.24
C MET A 1 -42.25 45.40 -29.93
N LYS A 2 -42.31 46.20 -28.84
CA LYS A 2 -42.20 45.91 -27.40
C LYS A 2 -40.85 45.25 -26.97
N LYS A 3 -39.84 45.99 -26.57
CA LYS A 3 -39.52 46.58 -25.26
C LYS A 3 -39.78 45.62 -24.10
N ILE A 4 -38.74 45.00 -23.57
CA ILE A 4 -38.60 44.71 -22.15
C ILE A 4 -37.27 45.24 -21.72
N THR A 5 -37.37 46.27 -20.92
CA THR A 5 -36.29 47.07 -20.36
C THR A 5 -35.78 46.37 -19.11
N VAL A 6 -34.48 46.24 -19.07
CA VAL A 6 -33.60 45.89 -17.98
C VAL A 6 -33.82 46.75 -16.76
N ILE A 7 -33.77 46.14 -15.58
CA ILE A 7 -33.38 46.82 -14.35
C ILE A 7 -32.02 46.25 -13.96
N LEU A 8 -30.97 46.97 -14.39
CA LEU A 8 -29.64 46.88 -13.82
C LEU A 8 -29.48 48.15 -13.01
N ALA A 9 -29.70 48.07 -11.73
CA ALA A 9 -29.42 49.18 -10.84
C ALA A 9 -28.86 48.72 -9.52
N ALA A 10 -27.60 48.99 -9.36
CA ALA A 10 -26.98 49.50 -8.15
C ALA A 10 -26.90 48.60 -6.93
N LEU A 11 -25.74 47.98 -6.79
CA LEU A 11 -25.11 47.87 -5.47
C LEU A 11 -23.58 48.13 -5.62
N ALA A 12 -23.30 49.37 -5.97
CA ALA A 12 -21.95 49.95 -5.86
C ALA A 12 -22.06 51.18 -4.98
N ALA A 13 -21.98 50.95 -3.66
CA ALA A 13 -21.62 52.00 -2.70
C ALA A 13 -21.49 51.38 -1.31
N ALA A 14 -20.34 51.29 -0.81
CA ALA A 14 -19.90 51.58 0.55
C ALA A 14 -18.64 50.80 0.95
N PHE A 15 -17.56 51.11 0.26
CA PHE A 15 -16.23 51.03 0.89
C PHE A 15 -15.73 52.45 1.07
N ALA A 16 -16.18 53.07 2.12
CA ALA A 16 -15.55 54.27 2.65
C ALA A 16 -15.11 54.00 4.08
N VAL A 17 -13.82 53.81 4.21
CA VAL A 17 -12.97 54.20 5.35
C VAL A 17 -13.69 54.55 6.66
N SER A 18 -13.49 53.72 7.67
CA SER A 18 -13.42 54.20 9.04
C SER A 18 -12.32 53.44 9.78
N CYS A 19 -11.22 54.10 10.03
CA CYS A 19 -10.32 53.80 11.10
C CYS A 19 -11.05 53.99 12.44
N THR A 20 -10.68 53.12 13.42
CA THR A 20 -11.00 53.18 14.84
C THR A 20 -12.42 52.77 15.23
N LYS A 21 -12.50 51.55 15.73
CA LYS A 21 -13.08 51.07 16.97
C LYS A 21 -13.32 49.57 16.87
N GLU A 22 -13.13 48.87 17.99
CA GLU A 22 -13.44 47.48 18.17
C GLU A 22 -14.70 47.10 17.39
N ALA A 23 -14.59 46.16 16.48
CA ALA A 23 -15.73 45.61 15.77
C ALA A 23 -16.71 45.02 16.83
N PRO A 24 -18.00 45.36 16.79
CA PRO A 24 -18.94 44.75 17.69
C PRO A 24 -18.95 43.25 17.41
N GLU A 25 -18.71 42.41 18.43
CA GLU A 25 -19.05 41.01 18.39
C GLU A 25 -20.48 40.90 17.89
N THR A 26 -20.66 40.31 16.72
CA THR A 26 -22.01 40.00 16.22
C THR A 26 -22.51 38.87 17.10
N GLN A 27 -23.21 39.21 18.16
CA GLN A 27 -23.90 38.22 19.00
C GLN A 27 -24.99 37.60 18.12
N LEU A 28 -24.75 36.37 17.70
CA LEU A 28 -25.82 35.51 17.18
C LEU A 28 -26.87 35.33 18.28
N PRO A 29 -28.16 35.13 17.92
CA PRO A 29 -29.21 34.86 18.91
C PRO A 29 -28.76 33.77 19.84
N GLN A 30 -28.85 33.96 21.16
CA GLN A 30 -28.49 32.95 22.15
C GLN A 30 -29.28 31.69 21.83
N ASP A 31 -28.57 30.64 21.42
CA ASP A 31 -29.17 29.36 21.19
C ASP A 31 -29.63 28.81 22.54
N GLN A 32 -30.91 28.41 22.63
CA GLN A 32 -31.49 27.89 23.88
C GLN A 32 -30.84 26.60 24.38
N ASN A 33 -29.87 26.08 23.63
CA ASN A 33 -29.09 24.87 23.94
C ASN A 33 -27.64 25.15 24.39
N ALA A 34 -27.31 26.39 24.76
CA ALA A 34 -25.98 26.72 25.23
C ALA A 34 -25.64 25.92 26.51
N PRO A 35 -24.48 25.24 26.58
CA PRO A 35 -23.99 24.65 27.83
C PRO A 35 -23.87 25.73 28.89
N ALA A 36 -24.21 25.41 30.14
CA ALA A 36 -24.18 26.38 31.25
C ALA A 36 -22.76 26.98 31.40
N GLY A 37 -22.68 28.31 31.48
CA GLY A 37 -21.39 29.04 31.57
C GLY A 37 -20.55 29.10 30.30
N MET A 38 -21.15 28.76 29.15
CA MET A 38 -20.50 28.81 27.87
C MET A 38 -21.16 29.84 26.94
N LYS A 39 -20.38 30.49 26.10
CA LYS A 39 -20.84 31.34 25.01
C LYS A 39 -20.44 30.77 23.67
N GLN A 40 -21.29 30.94 22.68
CA GLN A 40 -20.98 30.57 21.31
C GLN A 40 -20.04 31.61 20.69
N VAL A 41 -19.04 31.15 19.97
CA VAL A 41 -18.14 32.00 19.21
C VAL A 41 -18.08 31.51 17.76
N THR A 42 -17.85 32.46 16.87
CA THR A 42 -17.63 32.19 15.44
C THR A 42 -16.40 32.93 14.96
N ILE A 43 -15.66 32.29 14.07
CA ILE A 43 -14.57 32.93 13.34
C ILE A 43 -14.71 32.61 11.86
N THR A 44 -14.11 33.43 11.02
CA THR A 44 -13.95 33.12 9.58
C THR A 44 -12.55 32.58 9.37
N ALA A 45 -12.44 31.45 8.69
CA ALA A 45 -11.17 30.87 8.34
C ALA A 45 -11.03 30.68 6.83
N SER A 46 -9.92 31.15 6.28
CA SER A 46 -9.48 30.92 4.91
C SER A 46 -8.17 30.14 4.91
N ILE A 47 -7.84 29.52 3.77
CA ILE A 47 -6.58 28.82 3.57
C ILE A 47 -5.69 29.66 2.63
N GLU A 48 -4.44 29.86 2.99
CA GLU A 48 -3.46 30.60 2.18
C GLU A 48 -3.37 30.02 0.78
N GLY A 49 -3.50 30.84 -0.25
CA GLY A 49 -3.39 30.40 -1.63
C GLY A 49 -4.64 29.68 -2.17
N ALA A 50 -5.78 29.77 -1.50
CA ALA A 50 -7.05 29.22 -2.01
C ALA A 50 -7.41 29.74 -3.42
N ASP A 51 -6.91 30.91 -3.81
CA ASP A 51 -7.01 31.45 -5.17
C ASP A 51 -5.83 31.04 -6.09
N THR A 52 -4.78 30.42 -5.56
CA THR A 52 -3.58 30.03 -6.28
C THR A 52 -3.19 28.58 -5.99
N LYS A 53 -3.80 27.63 -6.68
CA LYS A 53 -3.32 26.26 -6.94
C LYS A 53 -2.99 25.33 -5.75
N THR A 54 -3.57 25.44 -4.59
CA THR A 54 -3.25 24.58 -3.43
C THR A 54 -4.42 23.96 -2.71
N SER A 55 -5.53 23.67 -3.38
CA SER A 55 -6.54 22.78 -2.78
C SER A 55 -6.43 21.38 -3.38
N TYR A 56 -6.70 20.35 -2.57
CA TYR A 56 -6.57 18.95 -2.97
C TYR A 56 -7.93 18.36 -3.36
N ASP A 57 -8.57 18.94 -4.35
CA ASP A 57 -9.47 18.20 -5.22
C ASP A 57 -8.62 17.40 -6.23
N ALA A 58 -9.22 16.75 -7.19
CA ALA A 58 -8.51 16.08 -8.28
C ALA A 58 -7.51 17.00 -9.04
N GLU A 59 -7.61 18.30 -8.83
CA GLU A 59 -6.78 19.37 -9.39
C GLU A 59 -5.71 19.89 -8.42
N GLY A 60 -5.74 19.44 -7.17
CA GLY A 60 -4.76 19.74 -6.13
C GLY A 60 -5.05 21.00 -5.33
N LYS A 61 -6.31 21.36 -5.05
CA LYS A 61 -6.71 22.53 -4.27
C LYS A 61 -7.20 22.15 -2.88
N PHE A 62 -6.82 22.88 -1.84
CA PHE A 62 -7.32 22.77 -0.48
C PHE A 62 -8.64 23.53 -0.30
N SER A 63 -9.61 22.87 0.31
CA SER A 63 -10.81 23.55 0.81
C SER A 63 -11.22 22.94 2.15
N TRP A 64 -11.87 23.73 2.96
CA TRP A 64 -12.54 23.25 4.16
C TRP A 64 -13.69 22.33 3.78
N THR A 65 -13.89 21.29 4.58
CA THR A 65 -15.06 20.43 4.54
C THR A 65 -15.91 20.70 5.76
N LYS A 66 -17.23 20.75 5.60
CA LYS A 66 -18.15 20.87 6.72
C LYS A 66 -17.87 19.77 7.75
N GLY A 67 -17.68 20.19 8.99
CA GLY A 67 -17.30 19.28 10.07
C GLY A 67 -15.80 19.25 10.38
N ASP A 68 -14.95 19.86 9.54
CA ASP A 68 -13.53 20.06 9.88
C ASP A 68 -13.40 20.81 11.20
N LYS A 69 -12.39 20.46 11.97
CA LYS A 69 -12.18 20.99 13.32
C LYS A 69 -10.83 21.70 13.43
N ILE A 70 -10.87 22.89 14.00
CA ILE A 70 -9.69 23.67 14.36
C ILE A 70 -9.61 23.86 15.86
N SER A 71 -8.40 23.99 16.38
CA SER A 71 -8.14 24.42 17.76
C SER A 71 -7.78 25.89 17.78
N VAL A 72 -8.45 26.70 18.59
CA VAL A 72 -8.12 28.11 18.80
C VAL A 72 -7.80 28.35 20.27
N MET A 73 -6.72 29.07 20.54
CA MET A 73 -6.31 29.36 21.91
C MET A 73 -7.20 30.41 22.57
N GLY A 74 -7.53 30.22 23.83
CA GLY A 74 -8.19 31.20 24.66
C GLY A 74 -7.23 32.05 25.51
N THR A 75 -7.73 33.12 26.08
CA THR A 75 -6.98 34.00 27.00
C THR A 75 -6.56 33.31 28.29
N ASP A 76 -7.21 32.23 28.66
CA ASP A 76 -6.89 31.30 29.73
C ASP A 76 -5.81 30.27 29.34
N TYR A 77 -5.29 30.34 28.11
CA TYR A 77 -4.35 29.40 27.52
C TYR A 77 -4.92 27.99 27.28
N GLY A 78 -6.25 27.81 27.40
CA GLY A 78 -6.94 26.60 26.92
C GLY A 78 -7.10 26.60 25.42
N PHE A 79 -7.21 25.39 24.85
CA PHE A 79 -7.56 25.22 23.42
C PHE A 79 -9.03 24.85 23.28
N TYR A 80 -9.70 25.54 22.40
CA TYR A 80 -11.13 25.36 22.12
C TYR A 80 -11.32 24.88 20.70
N THR A 81 -12.10 23.81 20.54
CA THR A 81 -12.41 23.26 19.25
C THR A 81 -13.57 24.00 18.61
N LEU A 82 -13.36 24.52 17.42
CA LEU A 82 -14.40 25.08 16.55
C LEU A 82 -14.58 24.20 15.33
N THR A 83 -15.81 24.09 14.83
CA THR A 83 -16.19 23.20 13.74
C THR A 83 -16.66 24.00 12.52
N ALA A 84 -16.21 23.61 11.33
CA ALA A 84 -16.61 24.21 10.06
C ALA A 84 -18.10 24.00 9.79
N THR A 85 -18.78 25.09 9.41
CA THR A 85 -20.23 25.08 9.16
C THR A 85 -20.59 24.80 7.70
N SER A 86 -19.66 24.95 6.79
CA SER A 86 -19.84 24.71 5.35
C SER A 86 -18.53 24.28 4.68
N ASP A 87 -18.64 23.77 3.47
CA ASP A 87 -17.50 23.50 2.59
C ASP A 87 -17.02 24.81 1.93
N GLY A 88 -15.75 24.81 1.47
CA GLY A 88 -15.20 25.88 0.65
C GLY A 88 -13.83 26.37 1.08
N PRO A 89 -13.17 27.22 0.27
CA PRO A 89 -11.84 27.77 0.56
C PRO A 89 -11.85 28.74 1.75
N THR A 90 -13.02 29.30 2.04
CA THR A 90 -13.29 30.14 3.21
C THR A 90 -14.60 29.68 3.82
N THR A 91 -14.60 29.47 5.14
CA THR A 91 -15.80 29.05 5.86
C THR A 91 -15.85 29.66 7.26
N THR A 92 -17.03 29.57 7.89
CA THR A 92 -17.23 29.94 9.28
C THR A 92 -17.00 28.72 10.16
N PHE A 93 -16.23 28.87 11.22
CA PHE A 93 -16.09 27.89 12.28
C PHE A 93 -16.85 28.36 13.51
N ALA A 94 -17.61 27.47 14.12
CA ALA A 94 -18.41 27.76 15.31
C ALA A 94 -18.10 26.76 16.44
N GLY A 95 -18.17 27.24 17.67
CA GLY A 95 -17.98 26.39 18.84
C GLY A 95 -18.33 27.11 20.14
N TRP A 96 -18.11 26.44 21.26
CA TRP A 96 -18.45 26.93 22.60
C TRP A 96 -17.17 27.18 23.42
N ILE A 97 -17.10 28.35 24.06
CA ILE A 97 -16.02 28.70 24.98
C ILE A 97 -16.61 29.21 26.31
N PRO A 98 -15.90 29.12 27.44
CA PRO A 98 -16.38 29.71 28.69
C PRO A 98 -16.66 31.22 28.57
N GLU A 99 -17.69 31.72 29.25
CA GLU A 99 -18.11 33.13 29.16
C GLU A 99 -16.99 34.14 29.49
N GLY A 100 -16.08 33.81 30.38
CA GLY A 100 -14.95 34.65 30.77
C GLY A 100 -13.77 34.59 29.85
N VAL A 101 -13.78 33.74 28.81
CA VAL A 101 -12.66 33.53 27.88
C VAL A 101 -12.89 34.32 26.59
N THR A 102 -11.81 34.85 26.04
CA THR A 102 -11.77 35.43 24.67
C THR A 102 -10.78 34.64 23.84
N LEU A 103 -11.06 34.46 22.54
CA LEU A 103 -10.12 33.80 21.65
C LEU A 103 -8.87 34.68 21.44
N ARG A 104 -7.73 34.02 21.42
CA ARG A 104 -6.43 34.65 21.11
C ARG A 104 -6.16 34.57 19.62
N GLN A 105 -4.94 34.89 19.25
CA GLN A 105 -4.48 35.04 17.88
C GLN A 105 -4.09 33.71 17.22
N GLU A 106 -3.86 32.67 18.03
CA GLU A 106 -3.27 31.41 17.59
C GLU A 106 -4.33 30.36 17.33
N ALA A 107 -4.28 29.73 16.13
CA ALA A 107 -5.15 28.63 15.75
C ALA A 107 -4.38 27.56 14.97
N PHE A 108 -4.84 26.29 15.08
CA PHE A 108 -4.23 25.11 14.45
C PHE A 108 -5.27 24.21 13.80
N TYR A 109 -4.87 23.54 12.72
CA TYR A 109 -5.60 22.46 12.07
C TYR A 109 -4.67 21.25 11.84
N PRO A 110 -5.16 20.05 12.01
CA PRO A 110 -6.46 19.68 12.59
C PRO A 110 -6.50 19.94 14.10
N ALA A 111 -7.72 20.10 14.66
CA ALA A 111 -7.89 20.09 16.11
C ALA A 111 -7.57 18.69 16.62
N ASP A 112 -6.59 18.58 17.50
CA ASP A 112 -6.14 17.34 18.13
C ASP A 112 -6.06 17.55 19.65
N GLU A 113 -6.44 16.53 20.42
CA GLU A 113 -6.29 16.53 21.88
C GLU A 113 -4.83 16.67 22.34
N ALA A 114 -3.88 16.31 21.46
CA ALA A 114 -2.46 16.47 21.71
C ALA A 114 -1.94 17.90 21.48
N THR A 115 -2.76 18.81 20.93
CA THR A 115 -2.39 20.23 20.74
C THR A 115 -2.55 20.96 22.07
N ASN A 116 -1.67 20.65 23.00
CA ASN A 116 -1.64 21.30 24.31
C ASN A 116 -0.41 22.20 24.42
N ARG A 117 -0.61 23.39 24.92
CA ARG A 117 0.48 24.26 25.29
C ARG A 117 1.01 23.86 26.65
N THR A 118 2.25 23.44 26.72
CA THR A 118 3.01 23.33 27.96
C THR A 118 4.24 24.25 27.85
N ASP A 119 4.63 24.91 28.90
CA ASP A 119 5.88 25.73 28.97
C ASP A 119 6.03 26.88 27.96
N GLY A 120 4.99 27.33 27.30
CA GLY A 120 5.05 28.38 26.28
C GLY A 120 5.33 27.89 24.87
N SER A 121 5.50 26.59 24.66
CA SER A 121 5.68 25.98 23.34
C SER A 121 4.35 25.55 22.75
N TYR A 122 4.30 25.47 21.43
CA TYR A 122 3.13 24.95 20.68
C TYR A 122 3.48 23.60 20.09
N TYR A 123 2.52 22.71 20.12
CA TYR A 123 2.68 21.36 19.63
C TYR A 123 1.57 21.05 18.62
N PHE A 124 1.88 20.22 17.65
CA PHE A 124 0.88 19.54 16.82
C PHE A 124 1.24 18.06 16.71
N ASN A 125 0.23 17.22 16.45
CA ASN A 125 0.41 15.79 16.34
C ASN A 125 0.14 15.34 14.90
N ILE A 126 1.01 14.48 14.39
CA ILE A 126 0.75 13.70 13.18
C ILE A 126 0.53 12.27 13.65
N PRO A 127 -0.71 11.75 13.68
CA PRO A 127 -0.97 10.41 14.16
C PRO A 127 -0.25 9.37 13.29
N MET A 128 0.22 8.28 13.91
CA MET A 128 0.85 7.18 13.19
C MET A 128 -0.12 6.57 12.18
N TYR A 129 -1.34 6.26 12.59
CA TYR A 129 -2.39 5.72 11.73
C TYR A 129 -3.51 6.74 11.54
N LYS A 130 -4.01 6.85 10.30
CA LYS A 130 -5.23 7.58 9.99
C LYS A 130 -5.98 6.93 8.83
N ASP A 131 -7.28 6.74 9.00
CA ASP A 131 -8.17 6.28 7.95
C ASP A 131 -8.71 7.49 7.17
N LEU A 132 -8.34 7.59 5.91
CA LEU A 132 -8.75 8.62 4.95
C LEU A 132 -9.58 8.01 3.82
N SER A 133 -10.04 6.76 3.95
CA SER A 133 -10.74 6.03 2.89
C SER A 133 -12.09 6.65 2.52
N GLN A 134 -12.71 7.41 3.44
CA GLN A 134 -14.01 8.05 3.22
C GLN A 134 -13.90 9.52 2.79
N SER A 135 -12.75 10.12 2.90
CA SER A 135 -12.54 11.51 2.49
C SER A 135 -11.11 11.72 2.01
N PHE A 136 -10.98 12.29 0.84
CA PHE A 136 -9.68 12.68 0.31
C PHE A 136 -9.18 13.94 1.02
N SER A 137 -8.89 13.82 2.31
CA SER A 137 -8.36 14.94 3.08
C SER A 137 -6.87 14.74 3.27
N ALA A 138 -6.09 15.61 2.67
CA ALA A 138 -4.69 15.69 3.01
C ALA A 138 -4.58 16.22 4.44
N ASP A 139 -4.18 15.34 5.34
CA ASP A 139 -4.01 15.65 6.77
C ASP A 139 -2.71 16.46 6.99
N LEU A 140 -2.67 17.65 6.38
CA LEU A 140 -1.53 18.53 6.49
C LEU A 140 -1.75 19.54 7.60
N PRO A 141 -0.87 19.62 8.60
CA PRO A 141 -1.00 20.58 9.67
C PRO A 141 -0.89 22.02 9.13
N MET A 142 -1.84 22.84 9.58
CA MET A 142 -1.88 24.27 9.29
C MET A 142 -1.93 25.06 10.59
N GLY A 143 -1.39 26.26 10.58
CA GLY A 143 -1.51 27.21 11.67
C GLY A 143 -1.91 28.58 11.16
N ALA A 144 -2.62 29.32 11.99
CA ALA A 144 -2.99 30.70 11.74
C ALA A 144 -2.59 31.57 12.93
N TYR A 145 -2.31 32.83 12.61
CA TYR A 145 -2.07 33.88 13.59
C TYR A 145 -2.82 35.13 13.15
N SER A 146 -3.82 35.54 13.92
CA SER A 146 -4.66 36.68 13.56
C SER A 146 -4.99 37.55 14.75
N GLY A 147 -4.93 38.87 14.56
CA GLY A 147 -5.43 39.86 15.50
C GLY A 147 -6.93 40.15 15.41
N THR A 148 -7.65 39.43 14.55
CA THR A 148 -9.08 39.63 14.29
C THR A 148 -9.80 38.28 14.30
N ALA A 149 -11.13 38.26 14.12
CA ALA A 149 -11.91 37.04 13.94
C ALA A 149 -11.74 36.38 12.57
N ASN A 150 -10.86 36.89 11.72
CA ASN A 150 -10.54 36.33 10.40
C ASN A 150 -9.16 35.68 10.44
N TYR A 151 -9.10 34.36 10.32
CA TYR A 151 -7.86 33.56 10.38
C TYR A 151 -7.50 33.09 8.97
N GLU A 152 -6.29 33.44 8.52
CA GLU A 152 -5.69 32.86 7.33
C GLU A 152 -4.78 31.69 7.74
N PHE A 153 -5.24 30.47 7.49
CA PHE A 153 -4.45 29.27 7.79
C PHE A 153 -3.38 29.05 6.74
N LYS A 154 -2.18 28.77 7.22
CA LYS A 154 -0.99 28.52 6.40
C LYS A 154 -0.43 27.16 6.73
N HIS A 155 -0.03 26.40 5.72
CA HIS A 155 0.63 25.13 5.96
C HIS A 155 1.88 25.29 6.81
N ILE A 156 2.03 24.48 7.85
CA ILE A 156 3.22 24.42 8.68
C ILE A 156 4.30 23.61 7.95
N THR A 157 3.88 22.63 7.15
CA THR A 157 4.75 21.69 6.44
C THR A 157 4.71 21.91 4.92
N GLY A 158 5.66 21.34 4.20
CA GLY A 158 5.48 20.93 2.82
C GLY A 158 4.76 19.60 2.75
N ALA A 159 4.47 19.11 1.55
CA ALA A 159 3.91 17.80 1.33
C ALA A 159 4.58 17.07 0.16
N ALA A 160 4.71 15.74 0.30
CA ALA A 160 4.99 14.84 -0.80
C ALA A 160 3.69 14.19 -1.26
N LEU A 161 3.38 14.27 -2.55
CA LEU A 161 2.31 13.48 -3.17
C LEU A 161 2.94 12.25 -3.81
N LEU A 162 2.62 11.10 -3.24
CA LEU A 162 2.96 9.79 -3.78
C LEU A 162 1.72 9.21 -4.47
N THR A 163 1.88 8.77 -5.70
CA THR A 163 0.81 8.11 -6.46
C THR A 163 1.25 6.68 -6.75
N PHE A 164 0.45 5.72 -6.32
CA PHE A 164 0.66 4.31 -6.62
C PHE A 164 -0.38 3.88 -7.65
N THR A 165 0.02 3.09 -8.63
CA THR A 165 -0.84 2.65 -9.74
C THR A 165 -0.77 1.14 -9.89
N ASN A 166 -1.63 0.56 -10.73
CA ASN A 166 -1.71 -0.87 -10.99
C ASN A 166 -2.25 -1.67 -9.79
N PHE A 167 -3.24 -1.12 -9.10
CA PHE A 167 -4.00 -1.89 -8.11
C PHE A 167 -4.90 -2.91 -8.82
N PRO A 168 -5.09 -4.11 -8.25
CA PRO A 168 -6.13 -5.03 -8.70
C PRO A 168 -7.49 -4.37 -8.75
N ALA A 169 -8.34 -4.76 -9.70
CA ALA A 169 -9.64 -4.13 -9.93
C ALA A 169 -10.61 -4.28 -8.74
N GLU A 170 -10.41 -5.31 -7.94
CA GLU A 170 -11.20 -5.64 -6.77
C GLU A 170 -10.87 -4.76 -5.54
N VAL A 171 -9.70 -4.11 -5.55
CA VAL A 171 -9.21 -3.32 -4.41
C VAL A 171 -9.88 -1.94 -4.39
N GLU A 172 -10.58 -1.66 -3.30
CA GLU A 172 -11.30 -0.37 -3.09
C GLU A 172 -10.53 0.60 -2.19
N THR A 173 -9.75 0.06 -1.25
CA THR A 173 -8.93 0.87 -0.34
C THR A 173 -7.53 0.31 -0.22
N ALA A 174 -6.56 1.18 0.05
CA ALA A 174 -5.17 0.80 0.26
C ALA A 174 -4.67 1.34 1.61
N GLU A 175 -4.02 0.50 2.39
CA GLU A 175 -3.24 0.88 3.55
C GLU A 175 -1.78 1.00 3.11
N ILE A 176 -1.26 2.23 3.15
CA ILE A 176 0.10 2.56 2.75
C ILE A 176 0.89 2.87 4.02
N SER A 177 1.90 2.06 4.30
CA SER A 177 2.82 2.23 5.42
C SER A 177 4.19 2.67 4.92
N ILE A 178 4.68 3.79 5.44
CA ILE A 178 6.02 4.29 5.19
C ILE A 178 6.80 4.22 6.49
N VAL A 179 7.95 3.55 6.44
CA VAL A 179 8.85 3.40 7.59
C VAL A 179 10.20 4.03 7.24
N ASN A 180 10.73 4.83 8.15
CA ASN A 180 12.08 5.39 8.03
C ASN A 180 12.94 4.96 9.21
N ALA A 181 14.19 4.57 8.99
CA ALA A 181 15.06 4.11 10.07
C ALA A 181 15.57 5.23 10.98
N ARG A 182 15.44 6.50 10.59
CA ARG A 182 16.07 7.64 11.28
C ARG A 182 15.14 8.79 11.56
N LEU A 183 14.21 9.10 10.65
CA LEU A 183 13.43 10.32 10.69
C LEU A 183 12.11 10.11 11.41
N LYS A 184 11.73 11.10 12.19
CA LYS A 184 10.41 11.17 12.80
C LYS A 184 9.38 11.52 11.72
N LEU A 185 8.42 10.63 11.50
CA LEU A 185 7.31 10.81 10.56
C LEU A 185 6.01 11.18 11.27
N THR A 186 5.86 10.78 12.54
CA THR A 186 4.60 10.85 13.29
C THR A 186 4.85 11.25 14.75
N GLY A 187 3.78 11.42 15.50
CA GLY A 187 3.85 11.84 16.89
C GLY A 187 3.81 13.36 17.06
N ILE A 188 4.22 13.82 18.22
CA ILE A 188 4.14 15.24 18.61
C ILE A 188 5.36 16.02 18.10
N PHE A 189 5.10 17.10 17.39
CA PHE A 189 6.11 18.02 16.88
C PHE A 189 5.99 19.38 17.56
N ASN A 190 7.11 20.02 17.83
CA ASN A 190 7.13 21.39 18.33
C ASN A 190 6.89 22.35 17.15
N ALA A 191 5.95 23.26 17.32
CA ALA A 191 5.70 24.35 16.39
C ALA A 191 6.19 25.67 16.98
N TYR A 192 6.78 26.50 16.17
CA TYR A 192 7.30 27.82 16.56
C TYR A 192 6.70 28.90 15.65
N LEU A 193 6.23 29.96 16.29
CA LEU A 193 5.78 31.12 15.55
C LEU A 193 6.98 32.10 15.40
N SER A 194 7.42 32.31 14.18
CA SER A 194 8.46 33.29 13.86
C SER A 194 8.00 34.20 12.76
N SER A 195 7.99 35.51 13.00
CA SER A 195 7.55 36.51 12.03
C SER A 195 6.17 36.26 11.41
N GLY A 196 5.23 35.77 12.22
CA GLY A 196 3.87 35.43 11.77
C GLY A 196 3.76 34.11 10.97
N LEU A 197 4.83 33.34 10.90
CA LEU A 197 4.86 32.04 10.25
C LEU A 197 5.14 30.92 11.23
N TRP A 198 4.41 29.83 11.10
CA TRP A 198 4.66 28.63 11.86
C TRP A 198 5.74 27.77 11.21
N THR A 199 6.70 27.35 12.03
CA THR A 199 7.75 26.39 11.68
C THR A 199 7.75 25.25 12.68
N TRP A 200 8.41 24.16 12.39
CA TRP A 200 8.48 23.01 13.28
C TRP A 200 9.86 22.35 13.28
N ASN A 201 10.17 21.61 14.34
CA ASN A 201 11.40 20.83 14.46
C ASN A 201 11.09 19.38 14.84
N SER A 202 11.85 18.46 14.28
CA SER A 202 11.92 17.07 14.76
C SER A 202 13.05 16.94 15.79
N LYS A 203 12.80 16.21 16.89
CA LYS A 203 13.88 15.86 17.84
C LYS A 203 14.82 14.83 17.21
N ALA A 204 16.09 14.82 17.69
CA ALA A 204 17.11 13.88 17.21
C ALA A 204 16.87 12.43 17.68
N ASP A 205 16.31 12.25 18.89
CA ASP A 205 16.01 10.93 19.45
C ASP A 205 14.54 10.59 19.20
N VAL A 206 14.31 9.64 18.30
CA VAL A 206 12.99 9.29 17.78
C VAL A 206 12.66 7.85 18.15
N ALA A 207 11.54 7.64 18.82
CA ALA A 207 11.02 6.29 19.09
C ALA A 207 10.69 5.56 17.78
N GLU A 208 10.73 4.24 17.80
CA GLU A 208 10.51 3.44 16.57
C GLU A 208 9.11 3.66 15.98
N GLU A 209 8.09 3.72 16.84
CA GLU A 209 6.71 4.01 16.46
C GLU A 209 6.54 5.38 15.79
N GLU A 210 7.36 6.36 16.15
CA GLU A 210 7.33 7.69 15.53
C GLU A 210 7.97 7.75 14.14
N ARG A 211 8.63 6.67 13.72
CA ARG A 211 9.26 6.54 12.39
C ARG A 211 8.34 5.91 11.34
N THR A 212 7.13 5.59 11.72
CA THR A 212 6.14 4.92 10.88
C THR A 212 4.94 5.82 10.63
N LEU A 213 4.56 5.97 9.35
CA LEU A 213 3.35 6.65 8.91
C LEU A 213 2.46 5.65 8.20
N ILE A 214 1.23 5.48 8.64
CA ILE A 214 0.26 4.57 8.03
C ILE A 214 -0.98 5.38 7.64
N ARG A 215 -1.39 5.25 6.38
CA ARG A 215 -2.62 5.89 5.88
C ARG A 215 -3.43 4.90 5.10
N LYS A 216 -4.72 4.78 5.45
CA LYS A 216 -5.69 4.08 4.64
C LYS A 216 -6.37 5.07 3.71
N VAL A 217 -6.27 4.86 2.41
CA VAL A 217 -6.74 5.79 1.37
C VAL A 217 -7.62 5.05 0.36
N PRO A 218 -8.54 5.74 -0.33
CA PRO A 218 -9.35 5.10 -1.38
C PRO A 218 -8.48 4.75 -2.59
N VAL A 219 -8.84 3.66 -3.28
CA VAL A 219 -8.32 3.32 -4.60
C VAL A 219 -9.36 3.70 -5.64
N VAL A 220 -8.99 4.61 -6.53
CA VAL A 220 -9.86 5.11 -7.58
C VAL A 220 -9.23 4.85 -8.94
N ASN A 221 -9.94 4.15 -9.83
CA ASN A 221 -9.43 3.79 -11.16
C ASN A 221 -8.05 3.09 -11.12
N GLY A 222 -7.86 2.17 -10.16
CA GLY A 222 -6.61 1.43 -10.00
C GLY A 222 -5.45 2.27 -9.46
N GLN A 223 -5.72 3.41 -8.84
CA GLN A 223 -4.72 4.31 -8.27
C GLN A 223 -5.06 4.69 -6.83
N ALA A 224 -4.02 4.81 -6.01
CA ALA A 224 -4.09 5.39 -4.67
C ALA A 224 -3.12 6.55 -4.55
N GLN A 225 -3.53 7.60 -3.85
CA GLN A 225 -2.71 8.79 -3.62
C GLN A 225 -2.52 9.00 -2.12
N LEU A 226 -1.28 9.29 -1.75
CA LEU A 226 -0.90 9.60 -0.38
C LEU A 226 -0.23 10.97 -0.33
N TYR A 227 -0.81 11.88 0.45
CA TYR A 227 -0.13 13.10 0.85
C TYR A 227 0.61 12.86 2.15
N MET A 228 1.90 13.04 2.13
CA MET A 228 2.74 12.89 3.31
C MET A 228 3.30 14.25 3.71
N PRO A 229 2.99 14.75 4.94
CA PRO A 229 3.58 15.97 5.44
C PRO A 229 5.08 15.77 5.69
N TYR A 230 5.90 16.76 5.35
CA TYR A 230 7.31 16.75 5.68
C TYR A 230 7.87 18.14 5.95
N ASN A 231 8.91 18.21 6.78
CA ASN A 231 9.62 19.45 7.05
C ASN A 231 10.94 19.51 6.28
N GLY A 232 11.43 20.70 6.07
CA GLY A 232 12.70 21.19 5.51
C GLY A 232 13.70 20.26 4.83
N SER A 233 13.85 19.03 5.25
CA SER A 233 14.72 18.05 4.63
C SER A 233 14.19 16.64 4.91
N LEU A 234 13.32 16.14 4.05
CA LEU A 234 13.03 14.73 3.97
C LEU A 234 14.10 14.11 3.10
N TRP A 235 14.98 13.42 3.76
CA TRP A 235 15.88 12.52 3.08
C TRP A 235 15.15 11.20 2.92
N TRP A 236 14.58 10.98 1.75
CA TRP A 236 14.34 9.63 1.33
C TRP A 236 15.72 8.99 1.17
N ASP A 237 16.14 8.24 2.14
CA ASP A 237 17.36 7.45 2.03
C ASP A 237 17.01 5.99 1.79
N TYR A 238 18.03 5.18 1.55
CA TYR A 238 17.86 3.73 1.36
C TYR A 238 17.32 3.00 2.61
N THR A 239 17.10 3.71 3.71
CA THR A 239 16.50 3.18 4.92
C THR A 239 14.99 3.35 4.97
N SER A 240 14.42 4.11 4.04
CA SER A 240 12.97 4.27 3.92
C SER A 240 12.38 3.13 3.11
N THR A 241 11.35 2.50 3.68
CA THR A 241 10.61 1.41 3.04
C THR A 241 9.13 1.75 2.93
N VAL A 242 8.49 1.19 1.91
CA VAL A 242 7.04 1.29 1.68
C VAL A 242 6.45 -0.11 1.67
N ASN A 243 5.36 -0.28 2.41
CA ASN A 243 4.50 -1.45 2.38
C ASN A 243 3.10 -1.02 1.96
N ILE A 244 2.43 -1.82 1.15
CA ILE A 244 1.08 -1.52 0.68
C ILE A 244 0.23 -2.78 0.79
N LYS A 245 -0.90 -2.64 1.48
CA LYS A 245 -1.97 -3.62 1.52
C LYS A 245 -3.19 -3.02 0.83
N GLY A 246 -3.87 -3.81 0.04
CA GLY A 246 -5.18 -3.49 -0.53
C GLY A 246 -6.29 -4.20 0.22
N TYR A 247 -7.50 -3.65 0.15
CA TYR A 247 -8.70 -4.29 0.70
C TYR A 247 -9.85 -4.14 -0.30
N ASP A 248 -10.57 -5.24 -0.55
CA ASP A 248 -11.80 -5.21 -1.34
C ASP A 248 -13.02 -4.80 -0.49
N ALA A 249 -14.20 -4.74 -1.10
CA ALA A 249 -15.46 -4.41 -0.44
C ALA A 249 -15.84 -5.38 0.70
N ALA A 250 -15.39 -6.63 0.64
CA ALA A 250 -15.62 -7.65 1.66
C ALA A 250 -14.60 -7.59 2.81
N GLY A 251 -13.54 -6.77 2.66
CA GLY A 251 -12.45 -6.65 3.62
C GLY A 251 -11.35 -7.69 3.45
N ASN A 252 -11.32 -8.42 2.34
CA ASN A 252 -10.22 -9.33 2.05
C ASN A 252 -8.93 -8.54 1.81
N GLU A 253 -7.82 -9.00 2.39
CA GLU A 253 -6.51 -8.36 2.31
C GLU A 253 -5.71 -8.85 1.10
N TYR A 254 -5.06 -7.92 0.43
CA TYR A 254 -4.14 -8.11 -0.69
C TYR A 254 -2.78 -7.51 -0.31
N VAL A 255 -1.74 -8.33 -0.15
CA VAL A 255 -0.37 -7.82 0.08
C VAL A 255 0.22 -7.43 -1.27
N LEU A 256 0.25 -6.13 -1.56
CA LEU A 256 0.60 -5.60 -2.89
C LEU A 256 2.07 -5.20 -2.99
N LEU A 257 2.66 -4.76 -1.89
CA LEU A 257 4.05 -4.34 -1.83
C LEU A 257 4.60 -4.57 -0.43
N LYS A 258 5.78 -5.19 -0.34
CA LYS A 258 6.44 -5.47 0.94
C LYS A 258 7.90 -5.00 0.90
N ASP A 259 8.30 -4.25 1.93
CA ASP A 259 9.67 -3.80 2.19
C ASP A 259 10.37 -3.14 0.98
N LYS A 260 9.59 -2.45 0.14
CA LYS A 260 10.14 -1.77 -1.02
C LYS A 260 10.94 -0.56 -0.59
N LYS A 261 12.24 -0.59 -0.82
CA LYS A 261 13.12 0.54 -0.57
C LYS A 261 12.79 1.72 -1.50
N MET A 262 12.72 2.90 -0.92
CA MET A 262 12.54 4.13 -1.67
C MET A 262 13.89 4.59 -2.26
N LYS A 263 13.82 5.24 -3.42
CA LYS A 263 15.02 5.89 -3.97
C LYS A 263 15.32 7.15 -3.15
N PRO A 264 16.61 7.44 -2.88
CA PRO A 264 16.99 8.67 -2.23
C PRO A 264 16.51 9.89 -3.03
N ASP A 265 15.96 10.85 -2.33
CA ASP A 265 15.63 12.15 -2.89
C ASP A 265 16.00 13.25 -1.87
N GLU A 266 16.84 14.17 -2.28
CA GLU A 266 17.27 15.34 -1.51
C GLU A 266 16.30 16.52 -1.71
N ALA A 267 14.99 16.26 -1.67
CA ALA A 267 14.03 17.34 -1.81
C ALA A 267 14.02 18.21 -0.57
N THR A 268 14.28 19.48 -0.76
CA THR A 268 14.00 20.48 0.28
C THR A 268 12.51 20.76 0.32
N ALA A 269 11.87 20.51 1.47
CA ALA A 269 10.48 20.89 1.66
C ALA A 269 10.36 22.40 1.69
N VAL A 270 9.48 22.93 0.89
CA VAL A 270 9.03 24.30 0.98
C VAL A 270 7.64 24.30 1.60
N ARG A 271 7.45 25.08 2.65
CA ARG A 271 6.16 25.24 3.32
C ARG A 271 5.06 25.58 2.29
N GLY A 272 3.95 24.87 2.38
CA GLY A 272 2.82 25.06 1.47
C GLY A 272 3.02 24.54 0.04
N VAL A 273 4.18 23.93 -0.26
CA VAL A 273 4.45 23.36 -1.58
C VAL A 273 4.27 21.84 -1.54
N VAL A 274 3.55 21.32 -2.53
CA VAL A 274 3.41 19.89 -2.76
C VAL A 274 4.39 19.45 -3.82
N LYS A 275 5.34 18.61 -3.44
CA LYS A 275 6.21 17.92 -4.38
C LYS A 275 5.49 16.69 -4.90
N LYS A 276 5.14 16.69 -6.18
CA LYS A 276 4.55 15.53 -6.87
C LYS A 276 5.68 14.64 -7.38
N TYR A 277 5.62 13.36 -6.99
CA TYR A 277 6.50 12.32 -7.50
C TYR A 277 5.88 11.65 -8.73
N ALA A 278 6.70 11.10 -9.60
CA ALA A 278 6.22 10.28 -10.70
C ALA A 278 5.41 9.08 -10.13
N PRO A 279 4.31 8.69 -10.79
CA PRO A 279 3.55 7.53 -10.37
C PRO A 279 4.43 6.28 -10.27
N LEU A 280 4.22 5.51 -9.21
CA LEU A 280 4.93 4.27 -8.91
C LEU A 280 4.00 3.10 -9.23
N PRO A 281 4.23 2.38 -10.35
CA PRO A 281 3.43 1.19 -10.65
C PRO A 281 3.76 0.09 -9.64
N LEU A 282 2.72 -0.50 -9.08
CA LEU A 282 2.84 -1.72 -8.29
C LEU A 282 3.16 -2.89 -9.23
N PRO A 283 3.89 -3.91 -8.75
CA PRO A 283 4.00 -5.17 -9.48
C PRO A 283 2.61 -5.78 -9.65
N ASP A 284 2.46 -6.63 -10.66
CA ASP A 284 1.24 -7.41 -10.80
C ASP A 284 1.01 -8.23 -9.52
N TYR A 285 -0.20 -8.14 -9.02
CA TYR A 285 -0.54 -8.85 -7.79
C TYR A 285 -0.57 -10.37 -8.03
N VAL A 286 0.18 -11.07 -7.20
CA VAL A 286 0.16 -12.53 -7.13
C VAL A 286 -0.15 -12.88 -5.68
N PRO A 287 -1.30 -13.52 -5.38
CA PRO A 287 -1.63 -13.93 -4.03
C PRO A 287 -0.57 -14.92 -3.51
N GLU A 288 -0.39 -15.01 -2.20
CA GLU A 288 0.38 -16.11 -1.63
C GLU A 288 -0.33 -17.44 -1.94
N ALA A 289 0.45 -18.43 -2.34
CA ALA A 289 -0.10 -19.75 -2.62
C ALA A 289 -0.57 -20.40 -1.30
N ASP A 290 -1.75 -20.97 -1.31
CA ASP A 290 -2.26 -21.76 -0.17
C ASP A 290 -2.52 -23.20 -0.63
N LEU A 291 -1.50 -24.04 -0.50
CA LEU A 291 -1.54 -25.42 -0.92
C LEU A 291 -2.62 -26.24 -0.18
N SER A 292 -3.04 -25.80 1.01
CA SER A 292 -4.08 -26.48 1.81
C SER A 292 -5.48 -26.30 1.21
N LYS A 293 -5.69 -25.31 0.37
CA LYS A 293 -6.99 -25.03 -0.29
C LYS A 293 -7.15 -25.71 -1.64
N ILE A 294 -6.14 -26.38 -2.14
CA ILE A 294 -6.21 -27.03 -3.45
C ILE A 294 -7.02 -28.32 -3.33
N ASP A 295 -8.15 -28.39 -4.03
CA ASP A 295 -8.91 -29.63 -4.17
C ASP A 295 -8.27 -30.54 -5.24
N TRP A 296 -7.42 -31.45 -4.79
CA TRP A 296 -6.70 -32.38 -5.63
C TRP A 296 -7.59 -33.46 -6.29
N ASN A 297 -8.91 -33.42 -6.05
CA ASN A 297 -9.88 -34.33 -6.66
C ASN A 297 -10.87 -33.61 -7.59
N ALA A 298 -10.67 -32.30 -7.81
CA ALA A 298 -11.49 -31.52 -8.72
C ALA A 298 -11.36 -32.04 -10.18
N GLU A 299 -12.41 -31.86 -10.97
CA GLU A 299 -12.47 -32.37 -12.36
C GLU A 299 -11.37 -31.80 -13.29
N ASN A 300 -10.88 -30.59 -12.99
CA ASN A 300 -9.83 -29.94 -13.76
C ASN A 300 -8.41 -30.34 -13.36
N VAL A 301 -8.24 -31.19 -12.36
CA VAL A 301 -6.93 -31.71 -11.95
C VAL A 301 -6.51 -32.80 -12.94
N GLN A 302 -5.36 -32.59 -13.60
CA GLN A 302 -4.74 -33.60 -14.44
C GLN A 302 -4.04 -34.62 -13.54
N VAL A 303 -4.34 -35.91 -13.73
CA VAL A 303 -3.77 -36.99 -12.92
C VAL A 303 -2.95 -37.90 -13.81
N TYR A 304 -1.74 -38.17 -13.40
CA TYR A 304 -0.85 -39.13 -14.04
C TYR A 304 -0.41 -40.17 -13.01
N ASP A 305 -0.91 -41.37 -13.15
CA ASP A 305 -0.58 -42.51 -12.29
C ASP A 305 0.49 -43.38 -12.96
N LEU A 306 1.59 -43.61 -12.27
CA LEU A 306 2.59 -44.56 -12.69
C LEU A 306 2.21 -45.94 -12.10
N PRO A 307 1.99 -46.95 -12.94
CA PRO A 307 1.71 -48.26 -12.45
C PRO A 307 2.87 -48.77 -11.58
N ASP A 308 2.54 -49.50 -10.52
CA ASP A 308 3.52 -50.07 -9.61
C ASP A 308 4.39 -51.08 -10.35
N LYS A 309 5.54 -50.65 -10.86
CA LYS A 309 6.50 -51.51 -11.53
C LYS A 309 7.54 -51.95 -10.52
N ALA A 310 7.18 -52.96 -9.75
CA ALA A 310 8.02 -53.57 -8.71
C ALA A 310 9.41 -54.05 -9.17
N SER A 311 9.85 -53.74 -10.39
CA SER A 311 11.04 -54.29 -11.00
C SER A 311 12.08 -53.30 -11.51
N SER A 312 11.84 -51.97 -11.47
CA SER A 312 12.83 -51.02 -11.94
C SER A 312 13.25 -50.04 -10.87
N SER A 313 14.54 -49.95 -10.62
CA SER A 313 15.19 -49.02 -9.70
C SER A 313 15.05 -47.52 -10.07
N ARG A 314 14.08 -47.17 -10.91
CA ARG A 314 13.89 -45.83 -11.45
C ARG A 314 12.50 -45.27 -11.20
N GLN A 315 11.77 -45.79 -10.23
CA GLN A 315 10.38 -45.37 -9.99
C GLN A 315 10.18 -44.82 -8.58
N ALA A 316 10.99 -43.84 -8.22
CA ALA A 316 10.71 -43.09 -7.00
C ALA A 316 9.37 -42.36 -7.11
N LEU A 317 9.06 -41.74 -8.26
CA LEU A 317 7.77 -41.06 -8.48
C LEU A 317 6.64 -42.07 -8.82
N ARG A 318 5.50 -41.94 -8.18
CA ARG A 318 4.35 -42.84 -8.27
C ARG A 318 3.11 -42.19 -8.89
N GLN A 319 2.89 -40.94 -8.59
CA GLN A 319 1.78 -40.17 -9.06
C GLN A 319 2.14 -38.69 -9.16
N VAL A 320 1.60 -38.02 -10.17
CA VAL A 320 1.57 -36.57 -10.24
C VAL A 320 0.16 -36.08 -10.47
N LYS A 321 -0.27 -35.10 -9.71
CA LYS A 321 -1.48 -34.33 -9.95
C LYS A 321 -1.09 -32.89 -10.22
N VAL A 322 -1.64 -32.30 -11.29
CA VAL A 322 -1.33 -30.89 -11.66
C VAL A 322 -2.62 -30.16 -11.95
N VAL A 323 -2.69 -28.93 -11.49
CA VAL A 323 -3.80 -27.99 -11.78
C VAL A 323 -3.25 -26.59 -11.81
N ALA A 324 -3.85 -25.70 -12.59
CA ALA A 324 -3.45 -24.31 -12.65
C ALA A 324 -4.61 -23.37 -12.37
N ASP A 325 -4.29 -22.25 -11.75
CA ASP A 325 -5.15 -21.07 -11.67
C ASP A 325 -4.52 -19.89 -12.43
N LYS A 326 -5.07 -18.71 -12.25
CA LYS A 326 -4.57 -17.47 -12.88
C LYS A 326 -3.11 -17.16 -12.49
N TYR A 327 -2.65 -17.59 -11.33
CA TYR A 327 -1.39 -17.16 -10.71
C TYR A 327 -0.34 -18.24 -10.60
N TYR A 328 -0.78 -19.49 -10.42
CA TYR A 328 0.09 -20.62 -10.12
C TYR A 328 -0.23 -21.85 -10.98
N VAL A 329 0.79 -22.66 -11.17
CA VAL A 329 0.62 -24.09 -11.45
C VAL A 329 0.91 -24.83 -10.17
N TYR A 330 -0.04 -25.61 -9.68
CA TYR A 330 0.10 -26.44 -8.51
C TYR A 330 0.40 -27.86 -8.93
N ALA A 331 1.37 -28.47 -8.30
CA ALA A 331 1.69 -29.88 -8.52
C ALA A 331 1.76 -30.64 -7.19
N ARG A 332 1.18 -31.84 -7.17
CA ARG A 332 1.28 -32.79 -6.07
C ARG A 332 1.93 -34.06 -6.60
N LEU A 333 3.10 -34.36 -6.07
CA LEU A 333 3.86 -35.55 -6.45
C LEU A 333 3.87 -36.55 -5.30
N VAL A 334 3.64 -37.80 -5.61
CA VAL A 334 3.81 -38.92 -4.67
C VAL A 334 5.04 -39.72 -5.07
N ALA A 335 5.93 -39.93 -4.11
CA ALA A 335 7.16 -40.66 -4.30
C ALA A 335 7.30 -41.79 -3.24
N SER A 336 8.21 -42.74 -3.50
CA SER A 336 8.59 -43.77 -2.54
C SER A 336 10.03 -43.55 -2.10
N SER A 337 10.25 -43.49 -0.79
CA SER A 337 11.59 -43.36 -0.19
C SER A 337 12.48 -44.55 -0.47
N GLU A 338 11.88 -45.75 -0.73
CA GLU A 338 12.63 -46.97 -1.07
C GLU A 338 13.56 -46.81 -2.27
N TYR A 339 13.14 -45.92 -3.23
CA TYR A 339 13.86 -45.69 -4.48
C TYR A 339 14.65 -44.37 -4.50
N LEU A 340 14.59 -43.61 -3.43
CA LEU A 340 15.40 -42.42 -3.23
C LEU A 340 16.65 -42.80 -2.44
N THR A 341 17.74 -43.09 -3.13
CA THR A 341 18.98 -43.51 -2.49
C THR A 341 19.97 -42.36 -2.36
N ALA A 342 20.61 -42.27 -1.18
CA ALA A 342 21.54 -41.21 -0.89
C ALA A 342 22.78 -41.29 -1.78
N THR A 343 23.01 -40.25 -2.57
CA THR A 343 24.25 -39.96 -3.27
C THR A 343 24.66 -38.50 -3.03
N SER A 344 25.90 -38.15 -3.31
CA SER A 344 26.43 -36.82 -3.06
C SER A 344 25.83 -35.70 -3.99
N SER A 345 24.94 -36.04 -4.89
CA SER A 345 24.40 -35.13 -5.90
C SER A 345 22.92 -35.38 -6.17
N ASP A 346 22.15 -35.75 -5.16
CA ASP A 346 20.72 -35.93 -5.31
C ASP A 346 20.03 -34.60 -5.57
N HIS A 347 19.19 -34.58 -6.56
CA HIS A 347 18.44 -33.39 -6.90
C HIS A 347 17.06 -33.71 -7.48
N PHE A 348 16.22 -32.68 -7.52
CA PHE A 348 14.91 -32.66 -8.12
C PHE A 348 14.98 -31.89 -9.43
N GLY A 349 14.38 -32.37 -10.49
CA GLY A 349 14.31 -31.69 -11.79
C GLY A 349 12.87 -31.39 -12.16
N LEU A 350 12.65 -30.18 -12.64
CA LEU A 350 11.39 -29.71 -13.21
C LEU A 350 11.68 -29.13 -14.59
N PHE A 351 10.97 -29.61 -15.60
CA PHE A 351 11.05 -29.09 -16.97
C PHE A 351 9.72 -28.46 -17.37
N ILE A 352 9.78 -27.30 -17.99
CA ILE A 352 8.62 -26.50 -18.39
C ILE A 352 8.80 -26.09 -19.87
N TYR A 353 7.89 -26.53 -20.73
CA TYR A 353 7.91 -26.24 -22.15
C TYR A 353 6.60 -25.65 -22.65
N ASP A 354 6.64 -25.00 -23.80
CA ASP A 354 5.49 -24.46 -24.54
C ASP A 354 5.01 -25.40 -25.64
N VAL A 355 5.76 -26.46 -25.91
CA VAL A 355 5.44 -27.45 -26.94
C VAL A 355 5.57 -28.86 -26.40
N ILE A 356 4.73 -29.77 -26.88
CA ILE A 356 4.85 -31.17 -26.53
C ILE A 356 5.98 -31.82 -27.29
N TYR A 357 6.84 -32.51 -26.57
CA TYR A 357 7.79 -33.43 -27.17
C TYR A 357 7.19 -34.84 -27.17
N GLY A 358 7.19 -35.49 -28.29
CA GLY A 358 6.53 -36.77 -28.49
C GLY A 358 7.26 -37.96 -27.89
N ALA A 359 6.58 -39.10 -27.83
CA ALA A 359 7.19 -40.38 -27.46
C ALA A 359 8.39 -40.72 -28.35
N GLY A 360 9.48 -41.13 -27.74
CA GLY A 360 10.72 -41.52 -28.44
C GLY A 360 11.91 -40.58 -28.28
N ASP A 361 11.70 -39.37 -27.74
CA ASP A 361 12.76 -38.38 -27.61
C ASP A 361 13.64 -38.55 -26.33
N GLY A 362 13.37 -39.53 -25.52
CA GLY A 362 14.09 -39.79 -24.28
C GLY A 362 13.53 -39.08 -23.06
N TYR A 363 14.37 -38.85 -22.05
CA TYR A 363 13.99 -37.97 -20.95
C TYR A 363 14.02 -36.55 -21.45
N TYR A 364 12.89 -35.86 -21.37
CA TYR A 364 12.75 -34.50 -21.82
C TYR A 364 13.68 -33.60 -21.05
N GLY A 365 14.48 -32.81 -21.76
CA GLY A 365 15.50 -31.97 -21.19
C GLY A 365 16.87 -32.63 -20.98
N TRP A 366 16.95 -33.93 -20.74
CA TRP A 366 18.23 -34.62 -20.53
C TRP A 366 18.99 -34.96 -21.80
N ASN A 367 18.28 -35.32 -22.87
CA ASN A 367 18.86 -35.76 -24.14
C ASN A 367 18.33 -35.03 -25.35
N ASN A 368 17.71 -33.92 -25.20
CA ASN A 368 17.08 -33.26 -26.31
C ASN A 368 18.09 -32.49 -27.16
N ASN A 369 18.96 -33.25 -27.83
CA ASN A 369 19.82 -32.77 -28.88
C ASN A 369 19.16 -32.77 -30.25
N ALA A 370 17.85 -32.88 -30.37
CA ALA A 370 17.16 -32.83 -31.66
C ALA A 370 17.41 -31.52 -32.42
N ALA A 371 17.85 -30.47 -31.70
CA ALA A 371 18.25 -29.18 -32.27
C ALA A 371 19.77 -28.88 -32.13
N GLY A 372 20.61 -29.80 -31.67
CA GLY A 372 22.03 -29.55 -31.52
C GLY A 372 22.46 -28.61 -30.42
N ASN A 373 21.57 -28.20 -29.56
CA ASN A 373 21.85 -27.33 -28.40
C ASN A 373 21.96 -28.19 -27.15
N ASN A 374 23.18 -28.29 -26.62
CA ASN A 374 23.45 -28.88 -25.31
C ASN A 374 23.03 -27.97 -24.15
N GLU A 375 22.06 -27.13 -24.34
CA GLU A 375 21.54 -26.28 -23.30
C GLU A 375 20.40 -27.02 -22.62
N TYR A 376 20.52 -27.19 -21.33
CA TYR A 376 19.44 -27.60 -20.41
C TYR A 376 18.36 -26.52 -20.36
N ASN A 377 17.89 -26.10 -21.54
CA ASN A 377 16.89 -25.05 -21.68
C ASN A 377 15.55 -25.58 -21.21
N GLY A 378 15.17 -25.20 -20.01
CA GLY A 378 13.91 -25.55 -19.37
C GLY A 378 14.04 -26.38 -18.08
N GLU A 379 15.24 -26.87 -17.75
CA GLU A 379 15.46 -27.55 -16.47
C GLU A 379 15.60 -26.55 -15.33
N HIS A 380 14.80 -26.75 -14.30
CA HIS A 380 14.91 -26.07 -13.02
C HIS A 380 15.31 -27.11 -11.99
N ALA A 381 16.57 -27.10 -11.60
CA ALA A 381 17.09 -28.04 -10.61
C ALA A 381 16.77 -27.56 -9.19
N GLY A 382 16.30 -28.48 -8.36
CA GLY A 382 16.07 -28.29 -6.94
C GLY A 382 16.99 -29.20 -6.11
N ALA A 383 17.43 -28.73 -4.95
CA ALA A 383 18.14 -29.58 -3.99
C ALA A 383 17.12 -30.46 -3.24
N LEU A 384 17.32 -31.77 -3.28
CA LEU A 384 16.56 -32.75 -2.50
C LEU A 384 17.37 -33.14 -1.27
N ASN A 385 16.85 -32.90 -0.09
CA ASN A 385 17.45 -33.31 1.18
C ASN A 385 16.90 -34.65 1.61
N LEU A 386 17.70 -35.69 1.57
CA LEU A 386 17.26 -37.05 1.91
C LEU A 386 17.08 -37.30 3.42
N SER A 387 17.45 -36.38 4.29
CA SER A 387 17.23 -36.55 5.73
C SER A 387 15.78 -36.28 6.14
N ASP A 388 15.10 -35.41 5.41
CA ASP A 388 13.70 -34.97 5.65
C ASP A 388 12.87 -34.93 4.36
N TYR A 389 13.47 -35.28 3.23
CA TYR A 389 12.90 -35.23 1.89
C TYR A 389 12.41 -33.84 1.44
N SER A 390 12.86 -32.79 2.08
CA SER A 390 12.53 -31.44 1.65
C SER A 390 13.18 -31.12 0.30
N VAL A 391 12.48 -30.30 -0.50
CA VAL A 391 12.93 -29.84 -1.82
C VAL A 391 13.03 -28.34 -1.81
N ALA A 392 14.21 -27.80 -2.12
CA ALA A 392 14.43 -26.39 -2.37
C ALA A 392 14.54 -26.17 -3.88
N LEU A 393 13.47 -25.65 -4.50
CA LEU A 393 13.37 -25.46 -5.94
C LEU A 393 13.24 -23.97 -6.29
N THR A 394 13.88 -23.59 -7.39
CA THR A 394 13.67 -22.26 -7.99
C THR A 394 13.36 -22.39 -9.48
N VAL A 395 12.46 -21.59 -9.96
CA VAL A 395 12.18 -21.42 -11.39
C VAL A 395 12.64 -20.03 -11.79
N ASN A 396 13.63 -19.94 -12.67
CA ASN A 396 14.25 -18.67 -13.08
C ASN A 396 14.60 -17.75 -11.89
N LYS A 397 15.19 -18.31 -10.84
CA LYS A 397 15.56 -17.63 -9.57
C LYS A 397 14.38 -17.23 -8.68
N THR A 398 13.15 -17.54 -9.06
CA THR A 398 11.98 -17.39 -8.20
C THR A 398 11.82 -18.66 -7.36
N ALA A 399 11.77 -18.50 -6.04
CA ALA A 399 11.54 -19.63 -5.15
C ALA A 399 10.15 -20.24 -5.39
N VAL A 400 10.08 -21.55 -5.36
CA VAL A 400 8.83 -22.33 -5.42
C VAL A 400 8.51 -22.78 -4.02
N ASP A 401 7.29 -22.50 -3.55
CA ASP A 401 6.80 -23.06 -2.30
C ASP A 401 6.61 -24.57 -2.44
N VAL A 402 7.29 -25.33 -1.60
CA VAL A 402 7.17 -26.80 -1.56
C VAL A 402 6.86 -27.23 -0.14
N ASP A 403 5.68 -27.82 0.05
CA ASP A 403 5.32 -28.53 1.28
C ASP A 403 5.67 -30.01 1.13
N THR A 404 6.30 -30.60 2.15
CA THR A 404 6.76 -31.99 2.16
C THR A 404 6.08 -32.75 3.27
N GLN A 405 5.40 -33.82 2.93
CA GLN A 405 4.75 -34.73 3.89
C GLN A 405 5.35 -36.13 3.74
N VAL A 406 5.66 -36.77 4.86
CA VAL A 406 6.24 -38.11 4.89
C VAL A 406 5.38 -39.02 5.76
N SER A 407 4.99 -40.17 5.21
CA SER A 407 4.19 -41.17 5.93
C SER A 407 4.70 -42.57 5.55
N GLY A 408 5.46 -43.20 6.42
CA GLY A 408 6.11 -44.47 6.12
C GLY A 408 7.14 -44.33 5.00
N ASP A 409 6.95 -45.08 3.92
CA ASP A 409 7.77 -45.00 2.70
C ASP A 409 7.20 -44.01 1.64
N GLU A 410 6.03 -43.46 1.89
CA GLU A 410 5.41 -42.47 1.00
C GLU A 410 5.88 -41.07 1.34
N ILE A 411 6.29 -40.35 0.31
CA ILE A 411 6.66 -38.94 0.35
C ILE A 411 5.69 -38.19 -0.57
N VAL A 412 5.11 -37.11 -0.08
CA VAL A 412 4.27 -36.23 -0.87
C VAL A 412 4.89 -34.85 -0.90
N TRP A 413 5.20 -34.37 -2.10
CA TRP A 413 5.55 -32.97 -2.33
C TRP A 413 4.35 -32.25 -2.93
N MET A 414 3.95 -31.16 -2.32
CA MET A 414 2.99 -30.22 -2.90
C MET A 414 3.70 -28.93 -3.19
N MET A 415 3.57 -28.40 -4.39
CA MET A 415 4.29 -27.21 -4.80
C MET A 415 3.40 -26.22 -5.54
N ALA A 416 3.72 -24.92 -5.39
CA ALA A 416 3.10 -23.83 -6.10
C ALA A 416 4.15 -23.12 -6.95
N ILE A 417 4.07 -23.27 -8.25
CA ILE A 417 4.98 -22.69 -9.23
C ILE A 417 4.35 -21.38 -9.73
N PRO A 418 4.91 -20.20 -9.41
CA PRO A 418 4.34 -18.95 -9.89
C PRO A 418 4.37 -18.88 -11.42
N ARG A 419 3.25 -18.60 -12.05
CA ARG A 419 3.18 -18.48 -13.52
C ARG A 419 4.07 -17.35 -14.04
N SER A 420 4.25 -16.30 -13.28
CA SER A 420 5.17 -15.20 -13.59
C SER A 420 6.65 -15.60 -13.57
N ALA A 421 7.01 -16.74 -13.00
CA ALA A 421 8.39 -17.20 -12.91
C ALA A 421 8.91 -17.75 -14.26
N HIS A 422 8.03 -18.16 -15.17
CA HIS A 422 8.43 -18.75 -16.46
C HIS A 422 7.57 -18.25 -17.62
N ALA A 423 8.22 -17.89 -18.74
CA ALA A 423 7.53 -17.31 -19.90
C ALA A 423 6.43 -18.24 -20.46
N ASN A 424 6.67 -19.55 -20.47
CA ASN A 424 5.70 -20.55 -20.96
C ASN A 424 4.49 -20.72 -20.05
N LEU A 425 4.48 -20.14 -18.86
CA LEU A 425 3.37 -20.14 -17.92
C LEU A 425 2.60 -18.82 -17.90
N ALA A 426 3.16 -17.76 -18.46
CA ALA A 426 2.65 -16.41 -18.29
C ALA A 426 1.30 -16.17 -19.02
N SER A 427 1.06 -16.88 -20.12
CA SER A 427 -0.14 -16.74 -20.94
C SER A 427 -1.12 -17.88 -20.73
N ALA A 428 -2.40 -17.65 -21.04
CA ALA A 428 -3.39 -18.72 -21.17
C ALA A 428 -3.03 -19.66 -22.32
N GLY A 429 -3.38 -20.94 -22.20
CA GLY A 429 -3.09 -21.96 -23.19
C GLY A 429 -2.69 -23.27 -22.55
N SER A 430 -1.66 -23.93 -23.10
CA SER A 430 -1.12 -25.18 -22.54
C SER A 430 0.35 -25.02 -22.21
N ALA A 431 0.77 -25.59 -21.11
CA ALA A 431 2.18 -25.80 -20.77
C ALA A 431 2.43 -27.30 -20.53
N TYR A 432 3.67 -27.72 -20.76
CA TYR A 432 4.06 -29.11 -20.72
C TYR A 432 5.12 -29.34 -19.66
N PHE A 433 4.95 -30.33 -18.81
CA PHE A 433 5.77 -30.58 -17.63
C PHE A 433 6.39 -31.96 -17.63
N THR A 434 7.60 -32.03 -17.13
CA THR A 434 8.22 -33.28 -16.69
C THR A 434 8.84 -33.07 -15.30
N PHE A 435 8.57 -33.99 -14.40
CA PHE A 435 9.15 -34.03 -13.06
C PHE A 435 10.12 -35.20 -12.97
N LEU A 436 11.28 -34.95 -12.38
CA LEU A 436 12.31 -35.95 -12.21
C LEU A 436 12.87 -35.93 -10.77
N THR A 437 13.25 -37.10 -10.31
CA THR A 437 14.15 -37.25 -9.17
C THR A 437 15.44 -37.93 -9.64
N TYR A 438 16.56 -37.54 -9.04
CA TYR A 438 17.86 -38.03 -9.42
C TYR A 438 18.56 -38.67 -8.24
N ALA A 439 19.28 -39.77 -8.51
CA ALA A 439 20.30 -40.33 -7.66
C ALA A 439 21.67 -40.06 -8.35
N GLY A 440 22.37 -39.04 -7.89
CA GLY A 440 23.49 -38.52 -8.63
C GLY A 440 23.07 -37.93 -9.98
N TRP A 441 23.70 -38.36 -11.04
CA TRP A 441 23.39 -37.97 -12.43
C TRP A 441 22.40 -38.91 -13.12
N THR A 442 21.83 -39.87 -12.40
CA THR A 442 20.92 -40.87 -12.98
C THR A 442 19.50 -40.60 -12.50
N PRO A 443 18.53 -40.44 -13.38
CA PRO A 443 17.13 -40.32 -12.97
C PRO A 443 16.71 -41.55 -12.15
N SER A 444 16.19 -41.31 -10.96
CA SER A 444 15.61 -42.33 -10.07
C SER A 444 14.09 -42.40 -10.21
N GLY A 445 13.48 -41.42 -10.81
CA GLY A 445 12.05 -41.39 -11.14
C GLY A 445 11.77 -40.28 -12.14
N SER A 446 10.77 -40.48 -13.00
CA SER A 446 10.27 -39.44 -13.91
C SER A 446 8.78 -39.55 -14.12
N VAL A 447 8.14 -38.40 -14.28
CA VAL A 447 6.74 -38.31 -14.72
C VAL A 447 6.64 -37.24 -15.79
N PRO A 448 6.24 -37.56 -17.02
CA PRO A 448 5.89 -38.92 -17.50
C PRO A 448 7.10 -39.84 -17.51
N GLU A 449 6.81 -41.13 -17.79
CA GLU A 449 7.91 -42.10 -18.03
C GLU A 449 8.71 -41.71 -19.28
N LYS A 450 9.93 -42.23 -19.36
CA LYS A 450 10.74 -42.11 -20.56
C LYS A 450 9.97 -42.60 -21.79
N TYR A 451 9.94 -41.81 -22.83
CA TYR A 451 9.22 -42.01 -24.10
C TYR A 451 7.72 -41.76 -24.09
N ASP A 452 7.12 -41.41 -22.94
CA ASP A 452 5.74 -40.97 -22.91
C ASP A 452 5.64 -39.46 -23.23
N PRO A 453 4.51 -38.95 -23.70
CA PRO A 453 4.32 -37.52 -23.91
C PRO A 453 4.41 -36.76 -22.57
N MET A 454 4.92 -35.54 -22.61
CA MET A 454 4.93 -34.66 -21.45
C MET A 454 3.52 -34.44 -20.89
N LEU A 455 3.45 -34.12 -19.62
CA LEU A 455 2.18 -33.75 -18.96
C LEU A 455 1.70 -32.43 -19.51
N GLU A 456 0.54 -32.41 -20.11
CA GLU A 456 -0.12 -31.17 -20.53
C GLU A 456 -0.94 -30.59 -19.40
N VAL A 457 -0.78 -29.30 -19.14
CA VAL A 457 -1.56 -28.54 -18.16
C VAL A 457 -2.21 -27.36 -18.85
N THR A 458 -3.55 -27.28 -18.72
CA THR A 458 -4.29 -26.12 -19.24
C THR A 458 -4.11 -24.93 -18.29
N LEU A 459 -3.65 -23.81 -18.85
CA LEU A 459 -3.46 -22.55 -18.17
C LEU A 459 -4.68 -21.65 -18.43
N PRO A 460 -5.45 -21.25 -17.42
CA PRO A 460 -6.62 -20.39 -17.59
C PRO A 460 -6.27 -18.94 -17.97
#